data_ed9c5c9ea4af5d1723e28b57a00d9b82
#
_entry.id   ed9c5c9ea4af5d1723e28b57a00d9b82
#
_cell.length_a   1.000
_cell.length_b   1.000
_cell.length_c   1.000
_cell.angle_alpha   90.00
_cell.angle_beta   90.00
_cell.angle_gamma   90.00
#
_symmetry.space_group_name_H-M   'P 1'
#
loop_
_entity.id
_entity.type
_entity.pdbx_description
1 polymer ?
#
loop_
_entity_poly.entity_id
_entity_poly.type
_entity_poly.pdbx_seq_one_letter_code
_entity_poly.pdbx_strand_id
1 'polypeptide(L)'
;MFGLRARQGLSDLLAGRADLDMVLRVGGFVDLSVLPAGTLPPNPQELLSRDTFRTLDTSLASRYDVVLYDLAPFGAGADALAVAARAGGVLLAVRKDHTRVAQLARMAEQLAEAGAEVVGAVVMEF
;
A
#
# COMPACT_ATOMS: atom_id res chain seq x y z
N MET A 1 5.41 4.54 -12.73
CA MET A 1 4.30 3.67 -13.17
C MET A 1 3.17 4.55 -13.70
N PHE A 2 2.48 4.13 -14.73
CA PHE A 2 1.38 4.84 -15.41
C PHE A 2 1.72 6.20 -16.03
N GLY A 3 2.98 6.63 -16.04
CA GLY A 3 3.39 7.92 -16.61
C GLY A 3 2.81 9.15 -15.94
N LEU A 4 2.31 9.03 -14.72
CA LEU A 4 1.69 10.12 -13.99
C LEU A 4 2.75 11.04 -13.39
N ARG A 5 2.51 12.35 -13.50
CA ARG A 5 3.36 13.38 -12.91
C ARG A 5 2.60 14.07 -11.78
N ALA A 6 2.84 13.62 -10.55
CA ALA A 6 2.24 14.21 -9.38
C ALA A 6 3.33 14.68 -8.41
N ARG A 7 3.18 15.90 -7.92
CA ARG A 7 4.08 16.45 -6.89
C ARG A 7 3.61 16.09 -5.49
N GLN A 8 2.32 15.90 -5.32
CA GLN A 8 1.69 15.54 -4.05
C GLN A 8 1.07 14.16 -4.14
N GLY A 9 0.96 13.50 -3.01
CA GLY A 9 0.39 12.17 -2.94
C GLY A 9 -0.02 11.79 -1.53
N LEU A 10 0.02 10.50 -1.23
CA LEU A 10 -0.41 9.93 0.03
C LEU A 10 0.23 10.61 1.25
N SER A 11 1.55 10.79 1.24
CA SER A 11 2.26 11.40 2.36
C SER A 11 1.80 12.83 2.63
N ASP A 12 1.55 13.59 1.57
CA ASP A 12 1.07 14.96 1.69
C ASP A 12 -0.35 15.02 2.23
N LEU A 13 -1.18 14.08 1.82
CA LEU A 13 -2.54 13.96 2.30
C LEU A 13 -2.57 13.59 3.78
N LEU A 14 -1.75 12.62 4.21
CA LEU A 14 -1.65 12.21 5.62
C LEU A 14 -1.07 13.31 6.51
N ALA A 15 -0.20 14.14 5.96
CA ALA A 15 0.36 15.29 6.69
C ALA A 15 -0.56 16.51 6.70
N GLY A 16 -1.73 16.44 6.05
CA GLY A 16 -2.67 17.54 6.00
C GLY A 16 -2.35 18.62 4.97
N ARG A 17 -1.40 18.37 4.07
CA ARG A 17 -1.00 19.33 3.03
C ARG A 17 -1.78 19.21 1.72
N ALA A 18 -2.62 18.19 1.62
CA ALA A 18 -3.42 17.94 0.42
C ALA A 18 -4.71 17.22 0.80
N ASP A 19 -5.68 17.15 -0.11
CA ASP A 19 -6.93 16.43 0.10
C ASP A 19 -7.21 15.41 -1.02
N LEU A 20 -8.31 14.66 -0.90
CA LEU A 20 -8.62 13.54 -1.80
C LEU A 20 -8.87 13.94 -3.27
N ASP A 21 -9.08 15.22 -3.54
CA ASP A 21 -9.30 15.68 -4.91
C ASP A 21 -8.07 15.49 -5.81
N MET A 22 -6.92 15.20 -5.20
CA MET A 22 -5.67 14.93 -5.91
C MET A 22 -5.58 13.53 -6.51
N VAL A 23 -6.52 12.63 -6.24
CA VAL A 23 -6.51 11.29 -6.81
C VAL A 23 -6.61 11.36 -8.32
N LEU A 24 -5.65 10.73 -9.00
CA LEU A 24 -5.52 10.81 -10.45
C LEU A 24 -6.23 9.65 -11.14
N ARG A 25 -7.01 9.97 -12.17
CA ARG A 25 -7.57 8.95 -13.06
C ARG A 25 -6.55 8.56 -14.12
N VAL A 26 -6.46 7.27 -14.39
CA VAL A 26 -5.50 6.76 -15.36
C VAL A 26 -6.17 6.68 -16.74
N GLY A 27 -5.60 7.40 -17.72
CA GLY A 27 -6.07 7.34 -19.10
C GLY A 27 -5.91 5.94 -19.69
N GLY A 28 -6.90 5.51 -20.45
CA GLY A 28 -6.91 4.17 -21.05
C GLY A 28 -7.49 3.08 -20.16
N PHE A 29 -7.78 3.38 -18.90
CA PHE A 29 -8.42 2.45 -17.99
C PHE A 29 -9.72 3.07 -17.47
N VAL A 30 -10.80 2.30 -17.57
CA VAL A 30 -12.08 2.69 -17.00
C VAL A 30 -12.04 2.37 -15.50
N ASP A 31 -12.50 3.29 -14.67
CA ASP A 31 -12.64 3.09 -13.23
C ASP A 31 -11.34 2.78 -12.49
N LEU A 32 -10.21 3.23 -13.00
CA LEU A 32 -8.94 3.15 -12.30
C LEU A 32 -8.49 4.54 -11.85
N SER A 33 -8.28 4.68 -10.54
CA SER A 33 -7.72 5.89 -9.94
C SER A 33 -6.43 5.52 -9.22
N VAL A 34 -5.44 6.40 -9.26
CA VAL A 34 -4.15 6.20 -8.62
C VAL A 34 -3.86 7.36 -7.68
N LEU A 35 -3.48 7.03 -6.45
CA LEU A 35 -2.96 7.98 -5.47
C LEU A 35 -1.45 7.74 -5.36
N PRO A 36 -0.62 8.65 -5.87
CA PRO A 36 0.84 8.50 -5.76
C PRO A 36 1.31 8.56 -4.32
N ALA A 37 2.53 8.09 -4.06
CA ALA A 37 3.12 8.12 -2.72
C ALA A 37 3.32 9.55 -2.20
N GLY A 38 3.63 10.47 -3.07
CA GLY A 38 3.89 11.87 -2.71
C GLY A 38 5.34 12.12 -2.30
N THR A 39 5.54 13.22 -1.59
CA THR A 39 6.85 13.61 -1.08
C THR A 39 7.34 12.61 -0.05
N LEU A 40 8.63 12.22 -0.12
CA LEU A 40 9.19 11.29 0.86
C LEU A 40 9.21 11.94 2.25
N PRO A 41 8.47 11.40 3.23
CA PRO A 41 8.43 11.97 4.56
C PRO A 41 9.64 11.53 5.39
N PRO A 42 10.07 12.32 6.38
CA PRO A 42 11.13 11.89 7.31
C PRO A 42 10.72 10.73 8.20
N ASN A 43 9.42 10.61 8.49
CA ASN A 43 8.88 9.58 9.40
C ASN A 43 7.69 8.84 8.77
N PRO A 44 7.92 7.92 7.80
CA PRO A 44 6.82 7.22 7.12
C PRO A 44 5.93 6.43 8.08
N GLN A 45 6.52 5.73 9.03
CA GLN A 45 5.77 4.93 10.01
C GLN A 45 4.83 5.78 10.85
N GLU A 46 5.30 6.93 11.28
CA GLU A 46 4.50 7.84 12.09
C GLU A 46 3.26 8.31 11.32
N LEU A 47 3.41 8.66 10.05
CA LEU A 47 2.29 9.07 9.22
C LEU A 47 1.27 7.94 9.05
N LEU A 48 1.74 6.72 8.82
CA LEU A 48 0.87 5.56 8.61
C LEU A 48 0.17 5.10 9.89
N SER A 49 0.73 5.40 11.06
CA SER A 49 0.12 5.04 12.34
C SER A 49 -0.90 6.03 12.86
N ARG A 50 -1.03 7.20 12.22
CA ARG A 50 -1.96 8.24 12.63
C ARG A 50 -3.41 7.89 12.29
N ASP A 51 -4.33 8.50 13.03
CA ASP A 51 -5.77 8.39 12.75
C ASP A 51 -6.14 8.91 11.36
N THR A 52 -5.33 9.81 10.79
CA THR A 52 -5.51 10.30 9.43
C THR A 52 -5.47 9.18 8.41
N PHE A 53 -4.57 8.20 8.59
CA PHE A 53 -4.52 7.04 7.69
C PHE A 53 -5.78 6.18 7.81
N ARG A 54 -6.27 5.97 9.03
CA ARG A 54 -7.53 5.24 9.25
C ARG A 54 -8.70 5.95 8.57
N THR A 55 -8.79 7.26 8.70
CA THR A 55 -9.82 8.07 8.09
C THR A 55 -9.77 7.98 6.57
N LEU A 56 -8.57 8.06 6.01
CA LEU A 56 -8.35 7.91 4.57
C LEU A 56 -8.78 6.54 4.08
N ASP A 57 -8.36 5.49 4.77
CA ASP A 57 -8.70 4.10 4.41
C ASP A 57 -10.22 3.90 4.40
N THR A 58 -10.91 4.39 5.42
CA THR A 58 -12.37 4.35 5.49
C THR A 58 -13.02 5.11 4.34
N SER A 59 -12.51 6.29 4.01
CA SER A 59 -13.02 7.10 2.90
C SER A 59 -12.83 6.41 1.56
N LEU A 60 -11.67 5.80 1.33
CA LEU A 60 -11.40 5.07 0.09
C LEU A 60 -12.29 3.83 -0.04
N ALA A 61 -12.45 3.10 1.05
CA ALA A 61 -13.30 1.91 1.06
C ALA A 61 -14.77 2.25 0.75
N SER A 62 -15.23 3.44 1.10
CA SER A 62 -16.59 3.88 0.80
C SER A 62 -16.77 4.36 -0.64
N ARG A 63 -15.71 4.75 -1.32
CA ARG A 63 -15.74 5.31 -2.69
C ARG A 63 -15.40 4.30 -3.77
N TYR A 64 -14.63 3.26 -3.43
CA TYR A 64 -14.12 2.28 -4.38
C TYR A 64 -14.47 0.87 -3.95
N ASP A 65 -14.75 0.02 -4.92
CA ASP A 65 -15.05 -1.39 -4.66
C ASP A 65 -13.82 -2.15 -4.17
N VAL A 66 -12.65 -1.79 -4.72
CA VAL A 66 -11.36 -2.40 -4.36
C VAL A 66 -10.33 -1.30 -4.16
N VAL A 67 -9.60 -1.38 -3.08
CA VAL A 67 -8.47 -0.49 -2.77
C VAL A 67 -7.22 -1.33 -2.64
N LEU A 68 -6.21 -1.05 -3.44
CA LEU A 68 -4.93 -1.74 -3.42
C LEU A 68 -3.83 -0.81 -2.93
N TYR A 69 -3.09 -1.25 -1.93
CA TYR A 69 -1.90 -0.57 -1.45
C TYR A 69 -0.67 -1.26 -2.01
N ASP A 70 0.06 -0.57 -2.87
CA ASP A 70 1.32 -1.06 -3.42
C ASP A 70 2.45 -0.71 -2.46
N LEU A 71 3.08 -1.74 -1.91
CA LEU A 71 4.08 -1.60 -0.87
C LEU A 71 5.47 -1.94 -1.38
N ALA A 72 6.48 -1.32 -0.76
CA ALA A 72 7.87 -1.68 -1.00
C ALA A 72 8.12 -3.15 -0.60
N PRO A 73 9.20 -3.77 -1.12
CA PRO A 73 9.54 -5.15 -0.76
C PRO A 73 9.57 -5.34 0.75
N PHE A 74 9.05 -6.47 1.19
CA PHE A 74 9.01 -6.81 2.59
C PHE A 74 10.44 -6.91 3.15
N GLY A 75 10.65 -6.30 4.31
CA GLY A 75 11.99 -6.21 4.91
C GLY A 75 12.69 -4.88 4.65
N ALA A 76 12.17 -4.05 3.75
CA ALA A 76 12.72 -2.71 3.50
C ALA A 76 12.33 -1.70 4.60
N GLY A 77 11.42 -2.07 5.50
CA GLY A 77 10.96 -1.23 6.61
C GLY A 77 9.70 -1.80 7.24
N ALA A 78 9.24 -1.17 8.32
CA ALA A 78 8.05 -1.59 9.05
C ALA A 78 6.75 -1.02 8.46
N ASP A 79 6.82 -0.22 7.41
CA ASP A 79 5.67 0.43 6.78
C ASP A 79 4.66 -0.59 6.24
N ALA A 80 5.18 -1.68 5.66
CA ALA A 80 4.36 -2.74 5.09
C ALA A 80 3.43 -3.38 6.13
N LEU A 81 3.95 -3.63 7.34
CA LEU A 81 3.14 -4.21 8.43
C LEU A 81 2.05 -3.27 8.89
N ALA A 82 2.35 -1.97 9.00
CA ALA A 82 1.38 -0.97 9.41
C ALA A 82 0.21 -0.89 8.43
N VAL A 83 0.50 -0.85 7.13
CA VAL A 83 -0.52 -0.82 6.08
C VAL A 83 -1.29 -2.13 6.03
N ALA A 84 -0.60 -3.27 6.12
CA ALA A 84 -1.23 -4.59 6.09
C ALA A 84 -2.23 -4.77 7.23
N ALA A 85 -1.88 -4.33 8.43
CA ALA A 85 -2.77 -4.40 9.57
C ALA A 85 -4.06 -3.60 9.36
N ARG A 86 -3.98 -2.47 8.66
CA ARG A 86 -5.14 -1.65 8.35
C ARG A 86 -5.97 -2.23 7.21
N ALA A 87 -5.32 -2.71 6.16
CA ALA A 87 -6.00 -3.28 5.00
C ALA A 87 -6.69 -4.60 5.33
N GLY A 88 -6.11 -5.38 6.23
CA GLY A 88 -6.66 -6.67 6.67
C GLY A 88 -6.31 -7.84 5.77
N GLY A 89 -6.30 -7.68 4.47
CA GLY A 89 -5.94 -8.72 3.50
C GLY A 89 -4.64 -8.39 2.78
N VAL A 90 -3.81 -9.38 2.54
CA VAL A 90 -2.52 -9.21 1.87
C VAL A 90 -2.37 -10.21 0.74
N LEU A 91 -2.00 -9.71 -0.42
CA LEU A 91 -1.60 -10.52 -1.56
C LEU A 91 -0.08 -10.47 -1.67
N LEU A 92 0.57 -11.61 -1.59
CA LEU A 92 2.02 -11.69 -1.70
C LEU A 92 2.44 -11.76 -3.17
N ALA A 93 3.35 -10.89 -3.57
CA ALA A 93 3.97 -10.94 -4.88
C ALA A 93 5.34 -11.61 -4.74
N VAL A 94 5.50 -12.75 -5.38
CA VAL A 94 6.73 -13.57 -5.31
C VAL A 94 7.38 -13.60 -6.66
N ARG A 95 8.70 -13.49 -6.67
CA ARG A 95 9.48 -13.62 -7.89
C ARG A 95 10.06 -15.02 -7.96
N LYS A 96 9.72 -15.75 -9.03
CA LYS A 96 10.21 -17.11 -9.25
C LYS A 96 11.74 -17.14 -9.22
N ASP A 97 12.31 -18.16 -8.56
CA ASP A 97 13.75 -18.39 -8.41
C ASP A 97 14.52 -17.30 -7.64
N HIS A 98 13.84 -16.27 -7.13
CA HIS A 98 14.45 -15.19 -6.34
C HIS A 98 13.94 -15.14 -4.91
N THR A 99 12.67 -15.46 -4.70
CA THR A 99 12.06 -15.44 -3.37
C THR A 99 12.26 -16.78 -2.69
N ARG A 100 12.81 -16.78 -1.49
CA ARG A 100 13.04 -18.01 -0.72
C ARG A 100 11.79 -18.38 0.08
N VAL A 101 11.48 -19.68 0.14
CA VAL A 101 10.35 -20.22 0.90
C VAL A 101 10.42 -19.83 2.38
N ALA A 102 11.61 -19.86 2.98
CA ALA A 102 11.80 -19.48 4.37
C ALA A 102 11.44 -18.00 4.62
N GLN A 103 11.72 -17.12 3.67
CA GLN A 103 11.33 -15.72 3.75
C GLN A 103 9.81 -15.56 3.69
N LEU A 104 9.15 -16.29 2.80
CA LEU A 104 7.69 -16.28 2.68
C LEU A 104 7.03 -16.74 3.97
N ALA A 105 7.54 -17.81 4.58
CA ALA A 105 7.02 -18.31 5.84
C ALA A 105 7.11 -17.26 6.96
N ARG A 106 8.25 -16.59 7.06
CA ARG A 106 8.46 -15.52 8.05
C ARG A 106 7.55 -14.34 7.82
N MET A 107 7.38 -13.93 6.55
CA MET A 107 6.47 -12.86 6.18
C MET A 107 5.04 -13.20 6.63
N ALA A 108 4.59 -14.40 6.33
CA ALA A 108 3.24 -14.84 6.69
C ALA A 108 3.03 -14.83 8.22
N GLU A 109 4.03 -15.27 8.99
CA GLU A 109 3.97 -15.22 10.45
C GLU A 109 3.88 -13.79 10.96
N GLN A 110 4.71 -12.88 10.47
CA GLN A 110 4.71 -11.49 10.89
C GLN A 110 3.41 -10.79 10.53
N LEU A 111 2.86 -11.08 9.35
CA LEU A 111 1.58 -10.53 8.93
C LEU A 111 0.44 -11.03 9.81
N ALA A 112 0.44 -12.31 10.14
CA ALA A 112 -0.57 -12.89 11.05
C ALA A 112 -0.49 -12.26 12.44
N GLU A 113 0.71 -12.06 12.97
CA GLU A 113 0.93 -11.39 14.25
C GLU A 113 0.44 -9.95 14.24
N ALA A 114 0.55 -9.28 13.08
CA ALA A 114 0.06 -7.91 12.91
C ALA A 114 -1.46 -7.84 12.70
N GLY A 115 -2.15 -8.98 12.60
CA GLY A 115 -3.59 -9.02 12.39
C GLY A 115 -4.02 -9.02 10.93
N ALA A 116 -3.10 -9.23 10.00
CA ALA A 116 -3.39 -9.30 8.58
C ALA A 116 -3.55 -10.75 8.12
N GLU A 117 -4.43 -10.96 7.14
CA GLU A 117 -4.65 -12.27 6.52
C GLU A 117 -3.99 -12.32 5.16
N VAL A 118 -3.17 -13.34 4.90
CA VAL A 118 -2.63 -13.60 3.58
C VAL A 118 -3.70 -14.31 2.75
N VAL A 119 -4.26 -13.61 1.77
CA VAL A 119 -5.36 -14.13 0.94
C VAL A 119 -4.87 -14.92 -0.26
N GLY A 120 -3.60 -14.80 -0.60
CA GLY A 120 -3.01 -15.54 -1.71
C GLY A 120 -1.63 -15.04 -2.06
N ALA A 121 -1.06 -15.62 -3.11
CA ALA A 121 0.22 -15.21 -3.64
C ALA A 121 0.19 -15.25 -5.17
N VAL A 122 0.94 -14.33 -5.78
CA VAL A 122 1.13 -14.29 -7.23
C VAL A 122 2.60 -14.54 -7.51
N VAL A 123 2.88 -15.53 -8.36
CA VAL A 123 4.25 -15.85 -8.77
C VAL A 123 4.54 -15.14 -10.08
N MET A 124 5.60 -14.35 -10.09
CA MET A 124 6.00 -13.59 -11.27
C MET A 124 7.30 -14.16 -11.84
N GLU A 125 7.34 -14.24 -13.17
CA GLU A 125 8.50 -14.69 -13.93
C GLU A 125 9.04 -13.50 -14.73
N PHE A 126 10.12 -12.89 -14.23
CA PHE A 126 10.81 -11.84 -14.97
C PHE A 126 12.26 -11.66 -14.51
#